data_5de433e0596be2dc369f38f514f13046
#
_entry.id   5de433e0596be2dc369f38f514f13046
#
_cell.length_a   1.000
_cell.length_b   1.000
_cell.length_c   1.000
_cell.angle_alpha   90.00
_cell.angle_beta   90.00
_cell.angle_gamma   90.00
#
_symmetry.space_group_name_H-M   'P 1'
#
loop_
_entity.id
_entity.type
_entity.pdbx_description
1 polymer ?
#
loop_
_entity_poly.entity_id
_entity_poly.type
_entity_poly.pdbx_seq_one_letter_code
_entity_poly.pdbx_strand_id
1 'polypeptide(L)'
;WKNMRLPSEFELEYLIKNNVSSGNFMESGIFEPTLDKEKNVFKNLWGNQWEWTNSFYLPYKGFKTWDGHLSEYNGKFMFNQIVLKGGSCLTPKSHFRPSYRNFFYPTDRWVCSGFRLVK
;
A
#
# COMPACT_ATOMS: atom_id res chain seq x y z
N TRP A 1 -19.66 1.43 -12.43
CA TRP A 1 -19.15 0.80 -13.64
C TRP A 1 -19.12 -0.74 -13.55
N LYS A 2 -18.38 -1.36 -12.64
CA LYS A 2 -18.39 -2.83 -12.42
C LYS A 2 -19.15 -3.26 -11.16
N ASN A 3 -19.85 -2.35 -10.50
CA ASN A 3 -20.43 -2.58 -9.18
C ASN A 3 -19.42 -3.15 -8.19
N MET A 4 -18.22 -2.58 -8.20
CA MET A 4 -17.09 -2.95 -7.37
C MET A 4 -16.45 -1.69 -6.81
N ARG A 5 -15.70 -1.82 -5.73
CA ARG A 5 -15.00 -0.72 -5.05
C ARG A 5 -13.51 -1.02 -4.88
N LEU A 6 -12.73 -0.03 -4.50
CA LEU A 6 -11.40 -0.25 -3.94
C LEU A 6 -11.55 -0.91 -2.55
N PRO A 7 -10.62 -1.78 -2.16
CA PRO A 7 -10.57 -2.30 -0.79
C PRO A 7 -10.20 -1.20 0.21
N SER A 8 -10.63 -1.34 1.44
CA SER A 8 -10.08 -0.56 2.54
C SER A 8 -8.63 -0.98 2.86
N GLU A 9 -7.89 -0.13 3.55
CA GLU A 9 -6.53 -0.47 4.01
C GLU A 9 -6.51 -1.72 4.89
N PHE A 10 -7.56 -1.94 5.69
CA PHE A 10 -7.67 -3.11 6.58
C PHE A 10 -7.94 -4.40 5.82
N GLU A 11 -8.76 -4.35 4.77
CA GLU A 11 -9.01 -5.50 3.89
C GLU A 11 -7.73 -5.92 3.17
N LEU A 12 -6.98 -4.96 2.61
CA LEU A 12 -5.69 -5.27 1.98
C LEU A 12 -4.65 -5.76 2.98
N GLU A 13 -4.56 -5.16 4.15
CA GLU A 13 -3.64 -5.61 5.20
C GLU A 13 -3.94 -7.05 5.61
N TYR A 14 -5.21 -7.39 5.79
CA TYR A 14 -5.65 -8.75 6.10
C TYR A 14 -5.27 -9.74 4.99
N LEU A 15 -5.52 -9.39 3.74
CA LEU A 15 -5.14 -10.21 2.59
C LEU A 15 -3.62 -10.42 2.51
N ILE A 16 -2.86 -9.35 2.61
CA ILE A 16 -1.39 -9.38 2.55
C ILE A 16 -0.82 -10.23 3.69
N LYS A 17 -1.34 -10.09 4.90
CA LYS A 17 -0.89 -10.84 6.08
C LYS A 17 -1.16 -12.34 5.98
N ASN A 18 -2.28 -12.72 5.39
CA ASN A 18 -2.72 -14.12 5.35
C ASN A 18 -2.36 -14.85 4.05
N ASN A 19 -1.77 -14.15 3.08
CA ASN A 19 -1.39 -14.75 1.80
C ASN A 19 0.07 -14.40 1.49
N VAL A 20 0.98 -15.27 1.88
CA VAL A 20 2.41 -15.11 1.58
C VAL A 20 2.63 -15.25 0.09
N SER A 21 3.33 -14.30 -0.50
CA SER A 21 3.72 -14.29 -1.91
C SER A 21 5.22 -13.98 -2.03
N SER A 22 5.86 -14.46 -3.07
CA SER A 22 7.27 -14.18 -3.35
C SER A 22 7.50 -12.69 -3.68
N GLY A 23 6.54 -12.03 -4.26
CA GLY A 23 6.56 -10.60 -4.57
C GLY A 23 7.71 -10.13 -5.45
N ASN A 24 7.48 -9.08 -6.22
CA ASN A 24 8.54 -8.39 -6.98
C ASN A 24 8.98 -7.14 -6.21
N PHE A 25 10.12 -7.23 -5.53
CA PHE A 25 10.75 -6.14 -4.79
C PHE A 25 12.05 -5.70 -5.47
N MET A 26 12.67 -4.63 -5.02
CA MET A 26 13.87 -4.05 -5.61
C MET A 26 15.02 -5.07 -5.74
N GLU A 27 15.12 -6.02 -4.82
CA GLU A 27 16.16 -7.05 -4.82
C GLU A 27 16.04 -8.07 -5.97
N SER A 28 14.91 -8.11 -6.65
CA SER A 28 14.74 -8.95 -7.85
C SER A 28 15.54 -8.44 -9.05
N GLY A 29 15.95 -7.15 -9.04
CA GLY A 29 16.56 -6.47 -10.19
C GLY A 29 15.58 -6.19 -11.34
N ILE A 30 14.29 -6.46 -11.16
CA ILE A 30 13.22 -6.19 -12.13
C ILE A 30 12.45 -4.95 -11.66
N PHE A 31 12.74 -3.81 -12.26
CA PHE A 31 12.22 -2.50 -11.82
C PHE A 31 10.93 -2.10 -12.53
N GLU A 32 10.17 -3.06 -13.00
CA GLU A 32 8.87 -2.88 -13.63
C GLU A 32 7.85 -3.89 -13.07
N PRO A 33 6.55 -3.58 -13.09
CA PRO A 33 5.52 -4.52 -12.70
C PRO A 33 5.53 -5.77 -13.59
N THR A 34 5.49 -6.94 -12.98
CA THR A 34 5.48 -8.23 -13.67
C THR A 34 4.18 -8.97 -13.43
N LEU A 35 3.86 -9.90 -14.34
CA LEU A 35 2.76 -10.83 -14.11
C LEU A 35 3.23 -11.94 -13.17
N ASP A 36 2.47 -12.16 -12.09
CA ASP A 36 2.69 -13.30 -11.20
C ASP A 36 2.43 -14.60 -11.96
N LYS A 37 3.48 -15.44 -12.07
CA LYS A 37 3.42 -16.75 -12.72
C LYS A 37 2.94 -17.85 -11.78
N GLU A 38 2.87 -17.57 -10.47
CA GLU A 38 2.42 -18.53 -9.49
C GLU A 38 0.90 -18.76 -9.60
N LYS A 39 0.47 -19.96 -9.27
CA LYS A 39 -0.96 -20.33 -9.24
C LYS A 39 -1.67 -19.86 -7.96
N ASN A 40 -1.29 -18.71 -7.44
CA ASN A 40 -1.92 -18.14 -6.26
C ASN A 40 -3.31 -17.60 -6.58
N VAL A 41 -4.23 -17.77 -5.64
CA VAL A 41 -5.60 -17.21 -5.75
C VAL A 41 -5.54 -15.68 -5.83
N PHE A 42 -4.66 -15.08 -5.04
CA PHE A 42 -4.42 -13.63 -5.05
C PHE A 42 -3.03 -13.36 -5.62
N LYS A 43 -2.97 -12.76 -6.79
CA LYS A 43 -1.71 -12.44 -7.48
C LYS A 43 -1.19 -11.06 -7.09
N ASN A 44 0.13 -10.94 -7.07
CA ASN A 44 0.84 -9.65 -6.90
C ASN A 44 0.45 -8.88 -5.62
N LEU A 45 0.13 -9.56 -4.52
CA LEU A 45 -0.18 -8.91 -3.24
C LEU A 45 1.04 -8.26 -2.58
N TRP A 46 2.24 -8.77 -2.89
CA TRP A 46 3.49 -8.32 -2.29
C TRP A 46 4.40 -7.71 -3.35
N GLY A 47 4.85 -6.47 -3.12
CA GLY A 47 5.69 -5.78 -4.09
C GLY A 47 4.95 -5.49 -5.40
N ASN A 48 5.67 -5.49 -6.50
CA ASN A 48 5.20 -5.24 -7.85
C ASN A 48 4.75 -3.78 -8.04
N GLN A 49 3.65 -3.36 -7.43
CA GLN A 49 3.17 -1.97 -7.40
C GLN A 49 2.37 -1.67 -6.13
N TRP A 50 2.48 -0.45 -5.62
CA TRP A 50 1.63 0.02 -4.53
C TRP A 50 0.17 -0.01 -4.95
N GLU A 51 -0.70 -0.54 -4.10
CA GLU A 51 -2.13 -0.65 -4.40
C GLU A 51 -2.94 0.40 -3.65
N TRP A 52 -3.70 1.20 -4.40
CA TRP A 52 -4.60 2.20 -3.87
C TRP A 52 -5.74 1.55 -3.09
N THR A 53 -6.07 2.15 -1.96
CA THR A 53 -7.24 1.78 -1.13
C THR A 53 -8.31 2.86 -1.24
N ASN A 54 -9.49 2.60 -0.64
CA ASN A 54 -10.50 3.64 -0.42
C ASN A 54 -10.35 4.35 0.94
N SER A 55 -9.28 4.07 1.68
CA SER A 55 -9.05 4.63 3.01
C SER A 55 -8.23 5.92 2.92
N PHE A 56 -8.73 6.98 3.52
CA PHE A 56 -7.93 8.18 3.75
C PHE A 56 -6.84 7.91 4.79
N TYR A 57 -5.71 8.61 4.65
CA TYR A 57 -4.64 8.56 5.64
C TYR A 57 -5.06 9.36 6.88
N LEU A 58 -5.82 8.73 7.76
CA LEU A 58 -6.34 9.29 9.00
C LEU A 58 -5.63 8.68 10.22
N PRO A 59 -5.62 9.37 11.37
CA PRO A 59 -5.08 8.81 12.59
C PRO A 59 -5.93 7.63 13.08
N TYR A 60 -5.27 6.62 13.62
CA TYR A 60 -5.97 5.56 14.35
C TYR A 60 -6.44 6.05 15.72
N LYS A 61 -7.45 5.37 16.27
CA LYS A 61 -7.96 5.65 17.61
C LYS A 61 -6.81 5.64 18.63
N GLY A 62 -6.71 6.71 19.40
CA GLY A 62 -5.67 6.87 20.42
C GLY A 62 -4.36 7.50 19.89
N PHE A 63 -4.27 7.84 18.60
CA PHE A 63 -3.14 8.60 18.10
C PHE A 63 -3.00 9.93 18.84
N LYS A 64 -1.77 10.22 19.26
CA LYS A 64 -1.35 11.51 19.79
C LYS A 64 -0.07 11.93 19.09
N THR A 65 0.04 13.19 18.77
CA THR A 65 1.29 13.77 18.29
C THR A 65 2.36 13.70 19.37
N TRP A 66 3.60 13.59 18.94
CA TRP A 66 4.74 13.69 19.84
C TRP A 66 4.90 15.13 20.33
N ASP A 67 5.36 15.31 21.55
CA ASP A 67 5.76 16.63 22.04
C ASP A 67 7.12 17.04 21.44
N GLY A 68 7.28 18.35 21.14
CA GLY A 68 8.53 18.91 20.63
C GLY A 68 8.58 19.10 19.10
N HIS A 69 9.78 19.20 18.55
CA HIS A 69 10.01 19.57 17.15
C HIS A 69 9.42 18.60 16.11
N LEU A 70 9.13 17.37 16.49
CA LEU A 70 8.50 16.35 15.63
C LEU A 70 6.98 16.26 15.78
N SER A 71 6.38 17.17 16.55
CA SER A 71 4.93 17.13 16.85
C SER A 71 4.05 17.13 15.60
N GLU A 72 4.46 17.81 14.53
CA GLU A 72 3.73 17.88 13.28
C GLU A 72 4.03 16.71 12.34
N TYR A 73 5.07 15.93 12.62
CA TYR A 73 5.44 14.81 11.76
C TYR A 73 4.31 13.77 11.75
N ASN A 74 3.95 13.26 10.61
CA ASN A 74 2.77 12.47 10.32
C ASN A 74 1.45 13.27 10.35
N GLY A 75 1.13 14.04 11.37
CA GLY A 75 -0.14 14.76 11.50
C GLY A 75 -0.42 15.68 10.32
N LYS A 76 0.58 16.42 9.87
CA LYS A 76 0.47 17.34 8.72
C LYS A 76 0.18 16.65 7.38
N PHE A 77 0.49 15.35 7.28
CA PHE A 77 0.22 14.56 6.07
C PHE A 77 -1.17 13.90 6.09
N MET A 78 -1.88 13.96 7.21
CA MET A 78 -3.22 13.37 7.36
C MET A 78 -4.32 14.29 6.79
N PHE A 79 -4.07 14.82 5.61
CA PHE A 79 -5.03 15.66 4.90
C PHE A 79 -5.02 15.33 3.41
N ASN A 80 -6.18 14.96 2.91
CA ASN A 80 -6.43 14.70 1.47
C ASN A 80 -5.47 13.66 0.83
N GLN A 81 -4.90 12.77 1.62
CA GLN A 81 -4.07 11.68 1.13
C GLN A 81 -4.76 10.33 1.32
N ILE A 82 -4.49 9.41 0.42
CA ILE A 82 -5.07 8.07 0.41
C ILE A 82 -3.99 7.05 0.72
N VAL A 83 -4.35 6.04 1.49
CA VAL A 83 -3.43 4.95 1.87
C VAL A 83 -3.21 4.01 0.68
N LEU A 84 -1.94 3.62 0.49
CA LEU A 84 -1.52 2.56 -0.42
C LEU A 84 -0.84 1.44 0.38
N LYS A 85 -1.01 0.21 -0.10
CA LYS A 85 -0.47 -1.00 0.52
C LYS A 85 0.32 -1.86 -0.48
N GLY A 86 1.08 -2.83 0.01
CA GLY A 86 1.66 -3.90 -0.78
C GLY A 86 3.13 -3.74 -1.18
N GLY A 87 3.65 -2.53 -1.25
CA GLY A 87 5.00 -2.28 -1.79
C GLY A 87 5.03 -2.25 -3.32
N SER A 88 6.20 -1.99 -3.89
CA SER A 88 6.40 -2.00 -5.34
C SER A 88 7.74 -2.65 -5.72
N CYS A 89 7.96 -2.86 -7.01
CA CYS A 89 9.24 -3.32 -7.54
C CYS A 89 10.41 -2.37 -7.25
N LEU A 90 10.14 -1.13 -6.85
CA LEU A 90 11.12 -0.13 -6.44
C LEU A 90 11.28 -0.04 -4.92
N THR A 91 10.57 -0.87 -4.16
CA THR A 91 10.61 -0.89 -2.69
C THR A 91 11.57 -1.97 -2.22
N PRO A 92 12.54 -1.68 -1.32
CA PRO A 92 13.35 -2.71 -0.68
C PRO A 92 12.46 -3.66 0.14
N LYS A 93 12.70 -4.96 0.04
CA LYS A 93 11.93 -5.97 0.80
C LYS A 93 12.04 -5.77 2.31
N SER A 94 13.18 -5.28 2.79
CA SER A 94 13.39 -4.94 4.20
C SER A 94 12.48 -3.82 4.72
N HIS A 95 11.97 -2.97 3.82
CA HIS A 95 11.04 -1.90 4.15
C HIS A 95 9.58 -2.38 4.19
N PHE A 96 9.29 -3.50 3.54
CA PHE A 96 7.94 -4.04 3.43
C PHE A 96 7.48 -4.69 4.75
N ARG A 97 6.25 -4.37 5.13
CA ARG A 97 5.48 -5.08 6.16
C ARG A 97 3.98 -4.91 5.89
N PRO A 98 3.13 -5.89 6.23
CA PRO A 98 1.68 -5.82 5.96
C PRO A 98 1.01 -4.57 6.54
N SER A 99 1.46 -4.12 7.73
CA SER A 99 0.91 -2.94 8.41
C SER A 99 1.43 -1.60 7.86
N TYR A 100 2.41 -1.61 6.95
CA TYR A 100 2.94 -0.36 6.40
C TYR A 100 1.86 0.42 5.66
N ARG A 101 1.77 1.71 5.93
CA ARG A 101 0.86 2.65 5.29
C ARG A 101 1.69 3.61 4.45
N ASN A 102 1.73 3.40 3.14
CA ASN A 102 2.17 4.44 2.22
C ASN A 102 1.01 5.37 1.93
N PHE A 103 1.26 6.62 1.56
CA PHE A 103 0.19 7.59 1.35
C PHE A 103 0.61 8.65 0.34
N PHE A 104 -0.31 8.99 -0.56
CA PHE A 104 -0.12 9.98 -1.62
C PHE A 104 -1.40 10.74 -1.90
N TYR A 105 -1.28 11.89 -2.53
CA TYR A 105 -2.44 12.59 -3.05
C TYR A 105 -3.05 11.82 -4.22
N PRO A 106 -4.38 11.84 -4.39
CA PRO A 106 -5.04 11.17 -5.50
C PRO A 106 -4.57 11.65 -6.89
N THR A 107 -3.97 12.82 -6.95
CA THR A 107 -3.45 13.45 -8.17
C THR A 107 -2.01 13.04 -8.51
N ASP A 108 -1.31 12.37 -7.60
CA ASP A 108 0.08 11.98 -7.81
C ASP A 108 0.18 10.89 -8.88
N ARG A 109 1.03 11.10 -9.89
CA ARG A 109 1.17 10.22 -11.06
C ARG A 109 2.57 9.65 -11.25
N TRP A 110 3.48 9.97 -10.36
CA TRP A 110 4.88 9.51 -10.41
C TRP A 110 5.13 8.21 -9.65
N VAL A 111 4.14 7.75 -8.90
CA VAL A 111 4.23 6.55 -8.05
C VAL A 111 4.03 5.30 -8.88
N CYS A 112 4.90 4.29 -8.69
CA CYS A 112 4.67 2.95 -9.21
C CYS A 112 3.49 2.32 -8.45
N SER A 113 2.28 2.54 -8.94
CA SER A 113 1.03 2.16 -8.27
C SER A 113 -0.03 1.61 -9.22
N GLY A 114 -0.94 0.88 -8.66
CA GLY A 114 -2.10 0.31 -9.33
C GLY A 114 -3.26 0.11 -8.35
N PHE A 115 -4.20 -0.72 -8.70
CA PHE A 115 -5.36 -1.00 -7.83
C PHE A 115 -5.91 -2.41 -8.06
N ARG A 116 -6.58 -2.92 -7.04
CA ARG A 116 -7.46 -4.10 -7.18
C ARG A 116 -8.89 -3.74 -6.79
N LEU A 117 -9.83 -4.49 -7.29
CA LEU A 117 -11.25 -4.27 -7.01
C LEU A 117 -11.79 -5.40 -6.13
N VAL A 118 -12.70 -5.03 -5.24
CA VAL A 118 -13.47 -5.94 -4.38
C VAL A 118 -14.97 -5.66 -4.55
N LYS A 119 -15.78 -6.66 -4.23
CA LYS A 119 -17.25 -6.52 -4.21
C LYS A 119 -17.73 -5.88 -2.92
#